data_80262d1c81f14d49a7250df6f8b0e972
#
_entry.id   80262d1c81f14d49a7250df6f8b0e972
#
_cell.length_a   1.000
_cell.length_b   1.000
_cell.length_c   1.000
_cell.angle_alpha   90.00
_cell.angle_beta   90.00
_cell.angle_gamma   90.00
#
_symmetry.space_group_name_H-M   'P 1'
#
loop_
_entity.id
_entity.type
_entity.pdbx_description
1 polymer ?
#
loop_
_entity_poly.entity_id
_entity_poly.type
_entity_poly.pdbx_seq_one_letter_code
_entity_poly.pdbx_strand_id
1 'polypeptide(L)'
;MLNSLRIVILTTKLPEDIWLINKLADVCNIEGIVLPFGKRWKEFGVVNVLKKRMRRFGFFGVANQALLILYRLLLERRKDKKSLVKIFTQKPYDYIEKKDLSILEVDDINSEQVTNFIRSKNPDVVVVSGTPLLKDSVIQSVTGRMINLHPGFPPQYRGRYGSFWPIYNKEPELVGTTIHFIDKGIDTGAILIQQQVAFDKSDTLKTITYKQHETGVRLLVKCLTDFNNIAAQAFRKTGCPSKNYYAPGLTHYLKAKRWLKKRNAY
;
A
#
# COMPACT_ATOMS: atom_id res chain seq x y z
N MET A 1 -18.67 20.29 -0.42
CA MET A 1 -18.38 20.51 1.00
C MET A 1 -17.32 19.48 1.41
N LEU A 2 -16.24 19.93 2.09
CA LEU A 2 -15.27 19.02 2.70
C LEU A 2 -16.00 18.14 3.73
N ASN A 3 -15.66 16.86 3.76
CA ASN A 3 -16.20 15.94 4.76
C ASN A 3 -15.77 16.40 6.17
N SER A 4 -16.69 16.35 7.13
CA SER A 4 -16.42 16.77 8.51
C SER A 4 -15.44 15.86 9.27
N LEU A 5 -15.10 14.68 8.72
CA LEU A 5 -14.16 13.76 9.34
C LEU A 5 -12.75 14.35 9.43
N ARG A 6 -12.21 14.37 10.64
CA ARG A 6 -10.81 14.71 10.90
C ARG A 6 -9.95 13.48 10.68
N ILE A 7 -9.01 13.58 9.76
CA ILE A 7 -8.15 12.43 9.44
C ILE A 7 -6.68 12.71 9.71
N VAL A 8 -5.96 11.68 10.14
CA VAL A 8 -4.49 11.64 10.13
C VAL A 8 -4.06 10.57 9.15
N ILE A 9 -3.03 10.86 8.33
CA ILE A 9 -2.52 9.94 7.32
C ILE A 9 -1.14 9.46 7.75
N LEU A 10 -0.96 8.14 7.81
CA LEU A 10 0.34 7.48 7.97
C LEU A 10 0.71 6.84 6.62
N THR A 11 1.71 7.39 5.94
CA THR A 11 2.08 6.93 4.60
C THR A 11 3.56 7.14 4.32
N THR A 12 4.01 6.95 3.08
CA THR A 12 5.41 7.16 2.68
C THR A 12 5.55 8.34 1.72
N LYS A 13 6.80 8.63 1.28
CA LYS A 13 7.09 9.66 0.26
C LYS A 13 7.17 9.08 -1.16
N LEU A 14 6.54 7.93 -1.41
CA LEU A 14 6.48 7.40 -2.77
C LEU A 14 5.51 8.23 -3.63
N PRO A 15 5.72 8.32 -4.94
CA PRO A 15 4.85 9.10 -5.83
C PRO A 15 3.36 8.79 -5.69
N GLU A 16 3.01 7.52 -5.57
CA GLU A 16 1.64 7.04 -5.36
C GLU A 16 1.03 7.52 -4.03
N ASP A 17 1.85 7.64 -2.99
CA ASP A 17 1.40 8.09 -1.66
C ASP A 17 1.29 9.63 -1.60
N ILE A 18 2.17 10.36 -2.27
CA ILE A 18 2.05 11.82 -2.42
C ILE A 18 0.77 12.15 -3.19
N TRP A 19 0.50 11.43 -4.28
CA TRP A 19 -0.75 11.59 -5.02
C TRP A 19 -1.99 11.27 -4.16
N LEU A 20 -1.93 10.25 -3.28
CA LEU A 20 -2.98 9.94 -2.30
C LEU A 20 -3.22 11.13 -1.37
N ILE A 21 -2.17 11.71 -0.78
CA ILE A 21 -2.28 12.87 0.11
C ILE A 21 -2.99 14.02 -0.61
N ASN A 22 -2.55 14.38 -1.82
CA ASN A 22 -3.11 15.47 -2.59
C ASN A 22 -4.59 15.23 -2.92
N LYS A 23 -4.97 13.98 -3.27
CA LYS A 23 -6.37 13.61 -3.53
C LYS A 23 -7.24 13.69 -2.28
N LEU A 24 -6.73 13.26 -1.13
CA LEU A 24 -7.50 13.35 0.13
C LEU A 24 -7.61 14.79 0.62
N ALA A 25 -6.61 15.64 0.38
CA ALA A 25 -6.65 17.05 0.74
C ALA A 25 -7.76 17.83 0.01
N ASP A 26 -8.20 17.35 -1.16
CA ASP A 26 -9.31 17.94 -1.91
C ASP A 26 -10.69 17.68 -1.26
N VAL A 27 -10.82 16.57 -0.49
CA VAL A 27 -12.14 16.07 -0.05
C VAL A 27 -12.28 15.85 1.45
N CYS A 28 -11.17 15.87 2.20
CA CYS A 28 -11.16 15.58 3.65
C CYS A 28 -10.45 16.68 4.43
N ASN A 29 -10.77 16.77 5.72
CA ASN A 29 -10.02 17.58 6.67
C ASN A 29 -8.81 16.79 7.20
N ILE A 30 -7.60 17.06 6.65
CA ILE A 30 -6.35 16.42 7.07
C ILE A 30 -5.77 17.20 8.24
N GLU A 31 -5.85 16.64 9.46
CA GLU A 31 -5.27 17.21 10.69
C GLU A 31 -3.77 17.00 10.78
N GLY A 32 -3.25 15.95 10.13
CA GLY A 32 -1.82 15.68 10.14
C GLY A 32 -1.41 14.52 9.24
N ILE A 33 -0.13 14.51 8.91
CA ILE A 33 0.50 13.47 8.09
C ILE A 33 1.74 12.98 8.82
N VAL A 34 1.94 11.67 8.91
CA VAL A 34 3.16 11.05 9.42
C VAL A 34 3.88 10.37 8.25
N LEU A 35 5.12 10.80 8.03
CA LEU A 35 5.98 10.30 6.95
C LEU A 35 7.25 9.68 7.55
N PRO A 36 7.46 8.37 7.45
CA PRO A 36 8.72 7.77 7.88
C PRO A 36 9.87 8.18 6.94
N PHE A 37 10.96 8.67 7.51
CA PHE A 37 12.20 8.88 6.79
C PHE A 37 12.76 7.54 6.30
N GLY A 38 13.21 7.49 5.06
CA GLY A 38 13.77 6.29 4.45
C GLY A 38 15.08 5.75 5.06
N LYS A 39 15.48 6.20 6.27
CA LYS A 39 16.73 5.81 6.94
C LYS A 39 16.72 4.44 7.61
N ARG A 40 15.59 3.72 7.57
CA ARG A 40 15.41 2.42 8.23
C ARG A 40 16.51 1.38 7.96
N TRP A 41 17.19 1.49 6.83
CA TRP A 41 18.30 0.61 6.47
C TRP A 41 19.56 0.83 7.32
N LYS A 42 19.74 2.03 7.91
CA LYS A 42 20.92 2.34 8.72
C LYS A 42 20.78 1.84 10.16
N GLU A 43 19.58 1.91 10.75
CA GLU A 43 19.35 1.56 12.16
C GLU A 43 19.21 0.05 12.41
N PHE A 44 18.57 -0.71 11.54
CA PHE A 44 18.44 -2.17 11.69
C PHE A 44 19.68 -2.95 11.26
N GLY A 45 20.72 -2.27 10.77
CA GLY A 45 21.93 -2.87 10.21
C GLY A 45 21.58 -3.78 9.02
N VAL A 46 22.15 -3.50 7.86
CA VAL A 46 21.99 -4.30 6.64
C VAL A 46 22.17 -5.80 6.94
N VAL A 47 23.07 -6.12 7.87
CA VAL A 47 23.39 -7.49 8.30
C VAL A 47 22.18 -8.17 8.97
N ASN A 48 21.47 -7.49 9.86
CA ASN A 48 20.31 -8.06 10.56
C ASN A 48 19.13 -8.29 9.62
N VAL A 49 18.89 -7.35 8.71
CA VAL A 49 17.88 -7.52 7.65
C VAL A 49 18.24 -8.69 6.74
N LEU A 50 19.52 -8.80 6.36
CA LEU A 50 20.01 -9.90 5.52
C LEU A 50 19.89 -11.24 6.25
N LYS A 51 20.32 -11.33 7.52
CA LYS A 51 20.17 -12.54 8.35
C LYS A 51 18.70 -12.98 8.45
N LYS A 52 17.77 -12.06 8.69
CA LYS A 52 16.32 -12.35 8.76
C LYS A 52 15.78 -12.85 7.42
N ARG A 53 16.24 -12.28 6.29
CA ARG A 53 15.87 -12.74 4.95
C ARG A 53 16.48 -14.11 4.65
N MET A 54 17.76 -14.33 4.99
CA MET A 54 18.44 -15.61 4.82
C MET A 54 17.74 -16.73 5.58
N ARG A 55 17.35 -16.49 6.85
CA ARG A 55 16.58 -17.48 7.64
C ARG A 55 15.24 -17.82 7.01
N ARG A 56 14.57 -16.85 6.34
CA ARG A 56 13.22 -17.05 5.77
C ARG A 56 13.24 -17.64 4.36
N PHE A 57 14.16 -17.22 3.52
CA PHE A 57 14.17 -17.53 2.08
C PHE A 57 15.37 -18.36 1.63
N GLY A 58 16.33 -18.60 2.51
CA GLY A 58 17.60 -19.22 2.20
C GLY A 58 18.48 -18.36 1.28
N PHE A 59 19.69 -18.83 1.02
CA PHE A 59 20.66 -18.12 0.15
C PHE A 59 20.09 -17.88 -1.26
N PHE A 60 19.60 -18.94 -1.91
CA PHE A 60 19.07 -18.86 -3.27
C PHE A 60 17.86 -17.94 -3.39
N GLY A 61 16.98 -17.91 -2.37
CA GLY A 61 15.84 -17.01 -2.35
C GLY A 61 16.26 -15.55 -2.25
N VAL A 62 17.22 -15.23 -1.40
CA VAL A 62 17.77 -13.87 -1.26
C VAL A 62 18.51 -13.44 -2.51
N ALA A 63 19.35 -14.30 -3.09
CA ALA A 63 20.05 -14.03 -4.35
C ALA A 63 19.06 -13.77 -5.50
N ASN A 64 18.00 -14.57 -5.61
CA ASN A 64 16.95 -14.41 -6.60
C ASN A 64 16.19 -13.08 -6.45
N GLN A 65 15.96 -12.61 -5.21
CA GLN A 65 15.37 -11.28 -4.95
C GLN A 65 16.33 -10.15 -5.32
N ALA A 66 17.64 -10.29 -5.03
CA ALA A 66 18.64 -9.30 -5.40
C ALA A 66 18.77 -9.18 -6.93
N LEU A 67 18.76 -10.31 -7.64
CA LEU A 67 18.74 -10.33 -9.10
C LEU A 67 17.51 -9.63 -9.69
N LEU A 68 16.34 -9.74 -9.07
CA LEU A 68 15.16 -8.99 -9.51
C LEU A 68 15.37 -7.48 -9.37
N ILE A 69 15.95 -7.03 -8.25
CA ILE A 69 16.24 -5.60 -8.05
C ILE A 69 17.18 -5.11 -9.15
N LEU A 70 18.27 -5.83 -9.41
CA LEU A 70 19.23 -5.46 -10.45
C LEU A 70 18.58 -5.44 -11.85
N TYR A 71 17.82 -6.47 -12.19
CA TYR A 71 17.08 -6.56 -13.45
C TYR A 71 16.18 -5.35 -13.68
N ARG A 72 15.42 -4.94 -12.64
CA ARG A 72 14.51 -3.79 -12.74
C ARG A 72 15.27 -2.46 -12.85
N LEU A 73 16.35 -2.29 -12.12
CA LEU A 73 17.19 -1.08 -12.19
C LEU A 73 17.79 -0.90 -13.59
N LEU A 74 18.30 -1.97 -14.19
CA LEU A 74 18.98 -1.91 -15.48
C LEU A 74 18.01 -1.84 -16.66
N LEU A 75 16.91 -2.61 -16.64
CA LEU A 75 16.09 -2.85 -17.82
C LEU A 75 14.70 -2.20 -17.78
N GLU A 76 14.15 -1.91 -16.61
CA GLU A 76 12.76 -1.47 -16.51
C GLU A 76 12.57 -0.04 -15.93
N ARG A 77 13.55 0.51 -15.24
CA ARG A 77 13.45 1.81 -14.54
C ARG A 77 12.89 2.94 -15.41
N ARG A 78 13.39 3.08 -16.64
CA ARG A 78 12.93 4.15 -17.56
C ARG A 78 11.47 3.96 -18.00
N LYS A 79 11.07 2.70 -18.24
CA LYS A 79 9.69 2.35 -18.64
C LYS A 79 8.73 2.56 -17.47
N ASP A 80 9.13 2.14 -16.27
CA ASP A 80 8.36 2.33 -15.04
C ASP A 80 8.07 3.82 -14.77
N LYS A 81 9.08 4.70 -14.96
CA LYS A 81 8.91 6.14 -14.80
C LYS A 81 7.93 6.75 -15.81
N LYS A 82 8.01 6.35 -17.09
CA LYS A 82 7.05 6.80 -18.10
C LYS A 82 5.61 6.37 -17.79
N SER A 83 5.45 5.15 -17.30
CA SER A 83 4.14 4.60 -16.92
C SER A 83 3.53 5.33 -15.72
N LEU A 84 4.35 5.69 -14.72
CA LEU A 84 3.92 6.47 -13.57
C LEU A 84 3.37 7.83 -13.99
N VAL A 85 4.12 8.57 -14.82
CA VAL A 85 3.68 9.87 -15.35
C VAL A 85 2.35 9.75 -16.07
N LYS A 86 2.17 8.72 -16.91
CA LYS A 86 0.94 8.52 -17.68
C LYS A 86 -0.30 8.27 -16.80
N ILE A 87 -0.15 7.57 -15.68
CA ILE A 87 -1.27 7.17 -14.83
C ILE A 87 -1.63 8.28 -13.83
N PHE A 88 -0.64 8.99 -13.29
CA PHE A 88 -0.86 10.02 -12.27
C PHE A 88 -0.78 11.45 -12.83
N THR A 89 -1.22 11.68 -14.09
CA THR A 89 -1.08 12.97 -14.79
C THR A 89 -1.95 14.11 -14.24
N GLN A 90 -2.99 13.83 -13.49
CA GLN A 90 -4.00 14.84 -13.11
C GLN A 90 -3.68 15.63 -11.83
N LYS A 91 -2.70 15.19 -11.04
CA LYS A 91 -2.25 15.84 -9.80
C LYS A 91 -0.76 15.62 -9.60
N PRO A 92 -0.02 16.54 -8.98
CA PRO A 92 1.38 16.34 -8.66
C PRO A 92 1.56 15.13 -7.74
N TYR A 93 2.56 14.33 -8.06
CA TYR A 93 2.96 13.13 -7.34
C TYR A 93 4.37 13.23 -6.75
N ASP A 94 5.03 14.36 -6.92
CA ASP A 94 6.40 14.66 -6.49
C ASP A 94 6.46 15.67 -5.34
N TYR A 95 5.37 16.40 -5.08
CA TYR A 95 5.26 17.31 -3.94
C TYR A 95 3.82 17.35 -3.40
N ILE A 96 3.70 17.74 -2.11
CA ILE A 96 2.40 17.95 -1.44
C ILE A 96 1.95 19.39 -1.75
N GLU A 97 0.79 19.53 -2.40
CA GLU A 97 0.29 20.84 -2.86
C GLU A 97 -0.15 21.75 -1.71
N LYS A 98 -0.88 21.19 -0.73
CA LYS A 98 -1.39 21.97 0.39
C LYS A 98 -0.29 22.26 1.41
N LYS A 99 0.10 23.54 1.53
CA LYS A 99 1.25 23.97 2.35
C LYS A 99 0.99 23.97 3.86
N ASP A 100 -0.26 24.11 4.29
CA ASP A 100 -0.63 24.27 5.71
C ASP A 100 -0.89 22.93 6.44
N LEU A 101 -0.44 21.82 5.86
CA LEU A 101 -0.59 20.51 6.49
C LEU A 101 0.46 20.30 7.58
N SER A 102 0.00 19.86 8.75
CA SER A 102 0.88 19.45 9.85
C SER A 102 1.57 18.14 9.48
N ILE A 103 2.87 18.19 9.16
CA ILE A 103 3.65 17.01 8.75
C ILE A 103 4.65 16.66 9.85
N LEU A 104 4.58 15.41 10.32
CA LEU A 104 5.55 14.80 11.22
C LEU A 104 6.41 13.82 10.43
N GLU A 105 7.71 14.11 10.34
CA GLU A 105 8.68 13.19 9.74
C GLU A 105 9.41 12.41 10.83
N VAL A 106 9.46 11.06 10.71
CA VAL A 106 10.00 10.17 11.75
C VAL A 106 10.91 9.09 11.18
N ASP A 107 11.87 8.62 11.96
CA ASP A 107 12.70 7.47 11.59
C ASP A 107 11.94 6.15 11.82
N ASP A 108 11.16 6.02 12.89
CA ASP A 108 10.33 4.85 13.19
C ASP A 108 8.85 5.26 13.31
N ILE A 109 8.02 4.69 12.44
CA ILE A 109 6.55 4.85 12.47
C ILE A 109 5.94 4.34 13.78
N ASN A 110 6.65 3.52 14.53
CA ASN A 110 6.23 2.94 15.81
C ASN A 110 6.83 3.67 17.03
N SER A 111 7.37 4.86 16.84
CA SER A 111 7.91 5.67 17.94
C SER A 111 6.81 6.30 18.80
N GLU A 112 7.15 6.66 20.03
CA GLU A 112 6.27 7.39 20.94
C GLU A 112 5.87 8.76 20.34
N GLN A 113 6.75 9.38 19.58
CA GLN A 113 6.48 10.64 18.88
C GLN A 113 5.26 10.51 17.96
N VAL A 114 5.10 9.38 17.26
CA VAL A 114 3.94 9.11 16.40
C VAL A 114 2.67 8.96 17.22
N THR A 115 2.72 8.20 18.32
CA THR A 115 1.53 8.00 19.17
C THR A 115 1.07 9.32 19.79
N ASN A 116 2.01 10.15 20.25
CA ASN A 116 1.71 11.47 20.81
C ASN A 116 1.13 12.43 19.76
N PHE A 117 1.69 12.41 18.54
CA PHE A 117 1.17 13.20 17.43
C PHE A 117 -0.27 12.80 17.08
N ILE A 118 -0.57 11.50 16.94
CA ILE A 118 -1.93 11.03 16.65
C ILE A 118 -2.89 11.48 17.77
N ARG A 119 -2.52 11.29 19.02
CA ARG A 119 -3.36 11.71 20.18
C ARG A 119 -3.62 13.22 20.19
N SER A 120 -2.60 14.04 19.91
CA SER A 120 -2.74 15.50 19.89
C SER A 120 -3.71 15.99 18.80
N LYS A 121 -3.80 15.26 17.68
CA LYS A 121 -4.72 15.57 16.57
C LYS A 121 -6.13 15.03 16.81
N ASN A 122 -6.31 14.06 17.71
CA ASN A 122 -7.59 13.44 18.03
C ASN A 122 -8.45 13.14 16.79
N PRO A 123 -7.94 12.34 15.81
CA PRO A 123 -8.63 12.10 14.55
C PRO A 123 -9.83 11.16 14.73
N ASP A 124 -10.85 11.35 13.90
CA ASP A 124 -11.97 10.42 13.78
C ASP A 124 -11.56 9.14 13.05
N VAL A 125 -10.64 9.29 12.08
CA VAL A 125 -10.08 8.17 11.29
C VAL A 125 -8.59 8.37 11.06
N VAL A 126 -7.81 7.32 11.28
CA VAL A 126 -6.41 7.25 10.83
C VAL A 126 -6.34 6.39 9.56
N VAL A 127 -5.83 6.98 8.49
CA VAL A 127 -5.62 6.32 7.20
C VAL A 127 -4.18 5.85 7.11
N VAL A 128 -3.97 4.57 6.80
CA VAL A 128 -2.64 3.96 6.64
C VAL A 128 -2.48 3.49 5.19
N SER A 129 -1.33 3.80 4.59
CA SER A 129 -0.97 3.32 3.24
C SER A 129 0.54 3.13 3.13
N GLY A 130 0.98 1.96 2.66
CA GLY A 130 2.38 1.69 2.32
C GLY A 130 3.38 1.67 3.48
N THR A 131 2.95 1.86 4.71
CA THR A 131 3.82 1.89 5.90
C THR A 131 4.38 0.51 6.25
N PRO A 132 5.45 0.43 7.06
CA PRO A 132 5.79 -0.77 7.80
C PRO A 132 4.65 -1.21 8.74
N LEU A 133 4.71 -2.47 9.20
CA LEU A 133 3.75 -2.97 10.18
C LEU A 133 3.73 -2.09 11.43
N LEU A 134 2.53 -1.70 11.82
CA LEU A 134 2.30 -0.93 13.03
C LEU A 134 2.31 -1.86 14.25
N LYS A 135 2.90 -1.39 15.35
CA LYS A 135 2.84 -2.06 16.65
C LYS A 135 1.53 -1.72 17.37
N ASP A 136 1.16 -2.56 18.33
CA ASP A 136 -0.03 -2.38 19.15
C ASP A 136 -0.07 -0.98 19.82
N SER A 137 1.08 -0.42 20.22
CA SER A 137 1.16 0.91 20.82
C SER A 137 0.62 2.01 19.90
N VAL A 138 0.89 1.93 18.58
CA VAL A 138 0.37 2.89 17.59
C VAL A 138 -1.10 2.61 17.31
N ILE A 139 -1.48 1.34 17.12
CA ILE A 139 -2.87 0.96 16.84
C ILE A 139 -3.80 1.40 17.99
N GLN A 140 -3.37 1.21 19.24
CA GLN A 140 -4.15 1.57 20.44
C GLN A 140 -4.08 3.07 20.78
N SER A 141 -3.24 3.86 20.11
CA SER A 141 -3.16 5.31 20.35
C SER A 141 -4.35 6.07 19.78
N VAL A 142 -5.13 5.44 18.93
CA VAL A 142 -6.27 6.03 18.24
C VAL A 142 -7.54 5.76 19.03
N THR A 143 -8.25 6.83 19.41
CA THR A 143 -9.60 6.73 20.00
C THR A 143 -10.66 6.47 18.93
N GLY A 144 -10.41 6.93 17.69
CA GLY A 144 -11.21 6.69 16.51
C GLY A 144 -10.92 5.36 15.84
N ARG A 145 -11.08 5.31 14.53
CA ARG A 145 -10.89 4.10 13.74
C ARG A 145 -9.64 4.18 12.88
N MET A 146 -8.92 3.07 12.75
CA MET A 146 -7.76 2.97 11.88
C MET A 146 -8.06 2.06 10.69
N ILE A 147 -7.85 2.57 9.48
CA ILE A 147 -8.10 1.84 8.23
C ILE A 147 -6.84 1.80 7.36
N ASN A 148 -6.72 0.74 6.56
CA ASN A 148 -5.60 0.56 5.66
C ASN A 148 -6.07 0.53 4.20
N LEU A 149 -5.41 1.30 3.34
CA LEU A 149 -5.46 1.11 1.91
C LEU A 149 -4.45 0.02 1.54
N HIS A 150 -4.96 -1.15 1.18
CA HIS A 150 -4.15 -2.30 0.82
C HIS A 150 -4.28 -2.60 -0.69
N PRO A 151 -3.19 -2.46 -1.48
CA PRO A 151 -3.19 -2.88 -2.88
C PRO A 151 -3.06 -4.40 -2.96
N GLY A 152 -4.14 -5.10 -2.63
CA GLY A 152 -4.26 -6.54 -2.56
C GLY A 152 -5.72 -6.98 -2.40
N PHE A 153 -5.94 -8.29 -2.39
CA PHE A 153 -7.26 -8.91 -2.33
C PHE A 153 -7.36 -9.92 -1.17
N PRO A 154 -7.32 -9.43 0.11
CA PRO A 154 -7.48 -10.30 1.25
C PRO A 154 -8.88 -10.96 1.28
N PRO A 155 -9.00 -12.14 1.87
CA PRO A 155 -7.96 -12.89 2.58
C PRO A 155 -7.02 -13.69 1.66
N GLN A 156 -7.34 -13.86 0.36
CA GLN A 156 -6.59 -14.72 -0.55
C GLN A 156 -5.17 -14.20 -0.77
N TYR A 157 -5.03 -12.87 -0.98
CA TYR A 157 -3.76 -12.22 -1.27
C TYR A 157 -3.46 -11.10 -0.26
N ARG A 158 -2.91 -11.49 0.90
CA ARG A 158 -2.46 -10.60 1.98
C ARG A 158 -0.96 -10.31 1.87
N GLY A 159 -0.48 -9.26 2.51
CA GLY A 159 0.93 -8.92 2.62
C GLY A 159 1.40 -8.07 1.44
N ARG A 160 2.47 -8.46 0.79
CA ARG A 160 3.15 -7.62 -0.19
C ARG A 160 2.94 -8.09 -1.63
N TYR A 161 2.98 -7.12 -2.58
CA TYR A 161 2.90 -7.39 -4.02
C TYR A 161 1.54 -7.98 -4.44
N GLY A 162 0.45 -7.36 -3.97
CA GLY A 162 -0.91 -7.84 -4.19
C GLY A 162 -1.38 -7.83 -5.65
N SER A 163 -0.74 -7.09 -6.58
CA SER A 163 -0.99 -7.22 -8.02
C SER A 163 -0.20 -8.37 -8.65
N PHE A 164 0.98 -8.64 -8.11
CA PHE A 164 1.93 -9.58 -8.70
C PHE A 164 1.52 -11.05 -8.51
N TRP A 165 1.16 -11.42 -7.28
CA TRP A 165 0.93 -12.82 -6.95
C TRP A 165 -0.31 -13.42 -7.60
N PRO A 166 -1.45 -12.71 -7.75
CA PRO A 166 -2.56 -13.20 -8.56
C PRO A 166 -2.15 -13.46 -10.01
N ILE A 167 -1.38 -12.56 -10.63
CA ILE A 167 -0.87 -12.75 -11.99
C ILE A 167 0.06 -13.97 -12.09
N TYR A 168 0.97 -14.13 -11.12
CA TYR A 168 1.87 -15.30 -11.06
C TYR A 168 1.09 -16.62 -10.94
N ASN A 169 0.04 -16.64 -10.14
CA ASN A 169 -0.83 -17.80 -9.92
C ASN A 169 -1.87 -18.00 -11.03
N LYS A 170 -1.95 -17.09 -12.01
CA LYS A 170 -2.91 -17.09 -13.12
C LYS A 170 -4.36 -16.85 -12.68
N GLU A 171 -4.55 -16.05 -11.66
CA GLU A 171 -5.83 -15.63 -11.06
C GLU A 171 -6.01 -14.10 -11.22
N PRO A 172 -6.04 -13.57 -12.47
CA PRO A 172 -6.07 -12.13 -12.71
C PRO A 172 -7.33 -11.44 -12.16
N GLU A 173 -8.41 -12.19 -11.97
CA GLU A 173 -9.66 -11.75 -11.33
C GLU A 173 -9.48 -11.41 -9.85
N LEU A 174 -8.40 -11.88 -9.19
CA LEU A 174 -8.04 -11.53 -7.81
C LEU A 174 -7.02 -10.39 -7.72
N VAL A 175 -6.73 -9.73 -8.84
CA VAL A 175 -6.03 -8.44 -8.81
C VAL A 175 -7.01 -7.37 -8.37
N GLY A 176 -6.81 -6.83 -7.19
CA GLY A 176 -7.75 -5.86 -6.63
C GLY A 176 -7.11 -4.99 -5.55
N THR A 177 -7.92 -4.13 -4.99
CA THR A 177 -7.56 -3.26 -3.88
C THR A 177 -8.64 -3.29 -2.82
N THR A 178 -8.25 -3.09 -1.57
CA THR A 178 -9.11 -3.24 -0.41
C THR A 178 -8.87 -2.12 0.60
N ILE A 179 -9.95 -1.54 1.09
CA ILE A 179 -9.95 -0.72 2.30
C ILE A 179 -10.48 -1.59 3.43
N HIS A 180 -9.72 -1.74 4.50
CA HIS A 180 -10.10 -2.58 5.64
C HIS A 180 -9.68 -1.95 6.95
N PHE A 181 -10.33 -2.32 8.05
CA PHE A 181 -9.88 -1.95 9.38
C PHE A 181 -8.52 -2.60 9.70
N ILE A 182 -7.71 -1.91 10.48
CA ILE A 182 -6.48 -2.50 11.01
C ILE A 182 -6.82 -3.28 12.28
N ASP A 183 -6.32 -4.51 12.34
CA ASP A 183 -6.30 -5.37 13.52
C ASP A 183 -4.87 -5.87 13.79
N LYS A 184 -4.68 -6.78 14.76
CA LYS A 184 -3.36 -7.32 15.11
C LYS A 184 -2.73 -8.20 14.04
N GLY A 185 -3.50 -8.64 13.03
CA GLY A 185 -3.01 -9.48 11.95
C GLY A 185 -2.48 -8.67 10.76
N ILE A 186 -1.88 -9.36 9.79
CA ILE A 186 -1.45 -8.74 8.53
C ILE A 186 -2.62 -8.82 7.55
N ASP A 187 -3.23 -7.67 7.25
CA ASP A 187 -4.36 -7.51 6.33
C ASP A 187 -5.51 -8.47 6.62
N THR A 188 -5.87 -8.61 7.91
CA THR A 188 -6.91 -9.53 8.41
C THR A 188 -8.15 -8.81 8.93
N GLY A 189 -8.13 -7.50 9.01
CA GLY A 189 -9.23 -6.68 9.51
C GLY A 189 -10.50 -6.79 8.65
N ALA A 190 -11.64 -6.41 9.23
CA ALA A 190 -12.90 -6.40 8.50
C ALA A 190 -12.82 -5.47 7.29
N ILE A 191 -13.33 -5.93 6.16
CA ILE A 191 -13.29 -5.24 4.86
C ILE A 191 -14.40 -4.20 4.84
N LEU A 192 -14.03 -2.97 4.52
CA LEU A 192 -14.95 -1.85 4.28
C LEU A 192 -15.40 -1.83 2.81
N ILE A 193 -14.44 -1.79 1.90
CA ILE A 193 -14.67 -1.84 0.46
C ILE A 193 -13.56 -2.69 -0.18
N GLN A 194 -13.94 -3.52 -1.12
CA GLN A 194 -12.99 -4.28 -1.92
C GLN A 194 -13.44 -4.28 -3.39
N GLN A 195 -12.52 -4.02 -4.30
CA GLN A 195 -12.80 -3.97 -5.73
C GLN A 195 -11.69 -4.60 -6.55
N GLN A 196 -12.08 -5.33 -7.59
CA GLN A 196 -11.17 -5.80 -8.64
C GLN A 196 -10.65 -4.60 -9.46
N VAL A 197 -9.43 -4.74 -9.96
CA VAL A 197 -8.78 -3.73 -10.81
C VAL A 197 -8.78 -4.22 -12.24
N ALA A 198 -9.47 -3.47 -13.09
CA ALA A 198 -9.46 -3.74 -14.53
C ALA A 198 -8.10 -3.38 -15.13
N PHE A 199 -7.58 -4.28 -15.96
CA PHE A 199 -6.38 -4.05 -16.75
C PHE A 199 -6.51 -4.75 -18.11
N ASP A 200 -5.80 -4.23 -19.09
CA ASP A 200 -5.94 -4.61 -20.51
C ASP A 200 -4.64 -5.17 -21.10
N LYS A 201 -4.67 -5.46 -22.41
CA LYS A 201 -3.56 -6.05 -23.14
C LYS A 201 -2.29 -5.18 -23.17
N SER A 202 -2.39 -3.87 -22.97
CA SER A 202 -1.26 -2.95 -22.93
C SER A 202 -0.55 -2.90 -21.58
N ASP A 203 -1.17 -3.48 -20.55
CA ASP A 203 -0.67 -3.38 -19.18
C ASP A 203 0.54 -4.28 -18.92
N THR A 204 1.41 -3.78 -18.08
CA THR A 204 2.57 -4.47 -17.53
C THR A 204 2.34 -4.75 -16.04
N LEU A 205 3.15 -5.61 -15.44
CA LEU A 205 3.12 -5.84 -13.98
C LEU A 205 3.20 -4.54 -13.17
N LYS A 206 3.90 -3.52 -13.70
CA LYS A 206 4.06 -2.24 -13.01
C LYS A 206 2.85 -1.32 -13.21
N THR A 207 2.30 -1.24 -14.42
CA THR A 207 1.10 -0.42 -14.67
C THR A 207 -0.11 -0.97 -13.93
N ILE A 208 -0.25 -2.30 -13.80
CA ILE A 208 -1.28 -2.93 -12.98
C ILE A 208 -1.15 -2.50 -11.50
N THR A 209 0.09 -2.44 -10.96
CA THR A 209 0.32 -1.94 -9.59
C THR A 209 -0.14 -0.49 -9.45
N TYR A 210 0.15 0.37 -10.42
CA TYR A 210 -0.30 1.76 -10.37
C TYR A 210 -1.81 1.90 -10.48
N LYS A 211 -2.46 1.11 -11.35
CA LYS A 211 -3.93 1.04 -11.45
C LYS A 211 -4.58 0.56 -10.14
N GLN A 212 -3.91 -0.34 -9.39
CA GLN A 212 -4.37 -0.73 -8.05
C GLN A 212 -4.36 0.45 -7.08
N HIS A 213 -3.27 1.22 -7.04
CA HIS A 213 -3.18 2.40 -6.18
C HIS A 213 -4.22 3.45 -6.57
N GLU A 214 -4.37 3.74 -7.86
CA GLU A 214 -5.38 4.67 -8.35
C GLU A 214 -6.80 4.24 -7.95
N THR A 215 -7.14 2.98 -8.16
CA THR A 215 -8.43 2.42 -7.73
C THR A 215 -8.58 2.51 -6.21
N GLY A 216 -7.51 2.20 -5.47
CA GLY A 216 -7.50 2.27 -4.01
C GLY A 216 -7.77 3.66 -3.47
N VAL A 217 -7.17 4.69 -4.06
CA VAL A 217 -7.42 6.08 -3.66
C VAL A 217 -8.86 6.48 -3.94
N ARG A 218 -9.43 6.10 -5.10
CA ARG A 218 -10.86 6.34 -5.40
C ARG A 218 -11.79 5.66 -4.39
N LEU A 219 -11.50 4.41 -4.03
CA LEU A 219 -12.26 3.68 -3.01
C LEU A 219 -12.12 4.32 -1.63
N LEU A 220 -10.92 4.80 -1.30
CA LEU A 220 -10.68 5.46 -0.03
C LEU A 220 -11.46 6.77 0.08
N VAL A 221 -11.48 7.59 -0.99
CA VAL A 221 -12.31 8.79 -1.07
C VAL A 221 -13.79 8.41 -0.86
N LYS A 222 -14.31 7.41 -1.59
CA LYS A 222 -15.69 6.93 -1.40
C LYS A 222 -15.93 6.47 0.03
N CYS A 223 -15.01 5.71 0.61
CA CYS A 223 -15.10 5.21 1.98
C CYS A 223 -15.19 6.36 3.00
N LEU A 224 -14.33 7.37 2.87
CA LEU A 224 -14.29 8.49 3.81
C LEU A 224 -15.50 9.42 3.63
N THR A 225 -16.04 9.56 2.42
CA THR A 225 -17.24 10.40 2.17
C THR A 225 -18.48 9.85 2.86
N ASP A 226 -18.62 8.54 2.95
CA ASP A 226 -19.77 7.85 3.58
C ASP A 226 -19.32 6.86 4.67
N PHE A 227 -18.38 7.31 5.51
CA PHE A 227 -17.63 6.43 6.39
C PHE A 227 -18.50 5.63 7.37
N ASN A 228 -19.47 6.29 8.01
CA ASN A 228 -20.28 5.62 9.04
C ASN A 228 -21.16 4.51 8.45
N ASN A 229 -21.79 4.76 7.32
CA ASN A 229 -22.63 3.75 6.64
C ASN A 229 -21.79 2.57 6.14
N ILE A 230 -20.65 2.84 5.51
CA ILE A 230 -19.74 1.81 5.02
C ILE A 230 -19.13 1.02 6.18
N ALA A 231 -18.76 1.69 7.26
CA ALA A 231 -18.21 1.03 8.45
C ALA A 231 -19.23 0.12 9.16
N ALA A 232 -20.49 0.50 9.16
CA ALA A 232 -21.58 -0.33 9.71
C ALA A 232 -21.81 -1.63 8.89
N GLN A 233 -21.43 -1.62 7.59
CA GLN A 233 -21.56 -2.75 6.68
C GLN A 233 -20.24 -3.54 6.51
N ALA A 234 -19.22 -3.26 7.32
CA ALA A 234 -17.94 -3.94 7.24
C ALA A 234 -18.10 -5.46 7.46
N PHE A 235 -17.42 -6.25 6.65
CA PHE A 235 -17.58 -7.70 6.63
C PHE A 235 -16.24 -8.44 6.64
N ARG A 236 -16.28 -9.73 6.97
CA ARG A 236 -15.15 -10.66 6.85
C ARG A 236 -15.51 -11.76 5.86
N LYS A 237 -14.62 -12.02 4.90
CA LYS A 237 -14.77 -13.19 4.01
C LYS A 237 -14.34 -14.44 4.74
N THR A 238 -15.20 -15.46 4.76
CA THR A 238 -14.94 -16.79 5.32
C THR A 238 -14.97 -17.83 4.22
N GLY A 239 -14.45 -19.02 4.50
CA GLY A 239 -14.53 -20.16 3.56
C GLY A 239 -13.60 -20.06 2.35
N CYS A 240 -12.72 -19.07 2.27
CA CYS A 240 -11.75 -18.94 1.17
C CYS A 240 -10.30 -19.05 1.68
N PRO A 241 -9.35 -19.51 0.82
CA PRO A 241 -7.95 -19.59 1.18
C PRO A 241 -7.41 -18.23 1.66
N SER A 242 -6.52 -18.27 2.65
CA SER A 242 -5.88 -17.06 3.18
C SER A 242 -4.38 -17.23 3.20
N LYS A 243 -3.66 -16.40 2.43
CA LYS A 243 -2.21 -16.52 2.30
C LYS A 243 -1.52 -15.17 2.39
N ASN A 244 -0.43 -15.12 3.18
CA ASN A 244 0.43 -13.95 3.31
C ASN A 244 1.62 -14.07 2.36
N TYR A 245 1.76 -13.10 1.46
CA TYR A 245 2.78 -13.10 0.41
C TYR A 245 3.92 -12.12 0.71
N TYR A 246 5.09 -12.43 0.14
CA TYR A 246 6.32 -11.67 0.32
C TYR A 246 6.90 -11.23 -1.02
N ALA A 247 8.08 -10.57 -0.98
CA ALA A 247 8.75 -10.11 -2.19
C ALA A 247 9.09 -11.30 -3.12
N PRO A 248 8.74 -11.22 -4.41
CA PRO A 248 9.12 -12.23 -5.39
C PRO A 248 10.62 -12.17 -5.70
N GLY A 249 11.15 -13.24 -6.28
CA GLY A 249 12.45 -13.24 -6.93
C GLY A 249 12.35 -13.09 -8.45
N LEU A 250 13.48 -12.98 -9.14
CA LEU A 250 13.56 -12.82 -10.59
C LEU A 250 12.84 -13.93 -11.35
N THR A 251 13.01 -15.18 -10.93
CA THR A 251 12.36 -16.34 -11.58
C THR A 251 10.84 -16.24 -11.54
N HIS A 252 10.27 -15.83 -10.38
CA HIS A 252 8.83 -15.59 -10.25
C HIS A 252 8.39 -14.45 -11.18
N TYR A 253 9.18 -13.36 -11.19
CA TYR A 253 8.89 -12.18 -12.00
C TYR A 253 8.86 -12.49 -13.50
N LEU A 254 9.85 -13.20 -14.01
CA LEU A 254 9.94 -13.59 -15.42
C LEU A 254 8.78 -14.54 -15.81
N LYS A 255 8.39 -15.46 -14.92
CA LYS A 255 7.26 -16.38 -15.15
C LYS A 255 5.94 -15.59 -15.24
N ALA A 256 5.68 -14.68 -14.30
CA ALA A 256 4.49 -13.84 -14.33
C ALA A 256 4.45 -12.95 -15.58
N LYS A 257 5.58 -12.32 -15.93
CA LYS A 257 5.73 -11.47 -17.11
C LYS A 257 5.46 -12.24 -18.42
N ARG A 258 5.98 -13.47 -18.53
CA ARG A 258 5.72 -14.33 -19.70
C ARG A 258 4.25 -14.72 -19.80
N TRP A 259 3.62 -15.08 -18.68
CA TRP A 259 2.21 -15.42 -18.66
C TRP A 259 1.33 -14.23 -19.07
N LEU A 260 1.58 -13.04 -18.48
CA LEU A 260 0.85 -11.83 -18.81
C LEU A 260 0.98 -11.48 -20.31
N LYS A 261 2.19 -11.59 -20.87
CA LYS A 261 2.43 -11.37 -22.31
C LYS A 261 1.65 -12.35 -23.18
N LYS A 262 1.61 -13.65 -22.83
CA LYS A 262 0.84 -14.67 -23.57
C LYS A 262 -0.65 -14.38 -23.52
N ARG A 263 -1.20 -14.09 -22.32
CA ARG A 263 -2.62 -13.72 -22.17
C ARG A 263 -3.00 -12.51 -23.01
N ASN A 264 -2.09 -11.57 -23.15
CA ASN A 264 -2.31 -10.35 -23.92
C ASN A 264 -2.15 -10.54 -25.44
N ALA A 265 -1.68 -11.69 -25.90
CA ALA A 265 -1.52 -12.01 -27.33
C ALA A 265 -2.78 -12.63 -27.94
N TYR A 266 -3.73 -13.06 -27.13
CA TYR A 266 -5.05 -13.58 -27.53
C TYR A 266 -6.15 -12.64 -27.03
#